data_3ebfedee29fbf439a7ac02b67e768f12
#
_entry.id   3ebfedee29fbf439a7ac02b67e768f12
#
_cell.length_a   1.000
_cell.length_b   1.000
_cell.length_c   1.000
_cell.angle_alpha   90.00
_cell.angle_beta   90.00
_cell.angle_gamma   90.00
#
_symmetry.space_group_name_H-M   'P 1'
#
loop_
_entity.id
_entity.type
_entity.pdbx_description
1 polymer ?
#
loop_
_entity_poly.entity_id
_entity_poly.type
_entity_poly.pdbx_seq_one_letter_code
_entity_poly.pdbx_strand_id
1 'polypeptide(L)'
;MKHHIFYTLLLTTFLVSTANAQLQERTIDEIKIESIERAKRGAYPLGGLDVKDVEQALSFIQSRDRDEWAKGWGKVAQSYMDQASQARSTKDAAAAYKKAWRLYYFAQWPVPNSAGKIAAYDKAIDAYLKYAQSMDPPMEVVKIPFEGKTITGYLRFPKQATGKLPMVLAISGLDSRKETVADSYEQILQYGVGFIAVDGPGTGQAPLKVSPTAEKMFSAVLDYLGAHPRVDNKRVIVSGVSFGGYWASKLAITERARLLGSVAQSPPVDEFFTEKFLREGTMGNREYLFDLAPAFVNVFEGANSVDDLARIMPAMSLKAQNLLSKPTTPMLLVTGAKDSQVPISDIELLLRSGDVPKEAWINPKGGHLGREPKGWTDPVIFSKVIIPWELRLIAESNQPGSPSK
;
A
#
# COMPACT_ATOMS: atom_id res chain seq x y z
N MET A 1 45.49 -73.00 -6.32
CA MET A 1 45.77 -71.64 -6.61
C MET A 1 44.41 -70.91 -6.60
N LYS A 2 44.10 -70.14 -5.53
CA LYS A 2 42.85 -69.35 -5.40
C LYS A 2 43.20 -67.86 -5.51
N HIS A 3 42.70 -67.20 -6.54
CA HIS A 3 42.85 -65.75 -6.70
C HIS A 3 41.73 -65.05 -5.94
N HIS A 4 42.08 -64.24 -4.96
CA HIS A 4 41.20 -63.30 -4.31
C HIS A 4 41.32 -61.97 -5.04
N ILE A 5 40.17 -61.47 -5.63
CA ILE A 5 40.04 -60.18 -6.22
C ILE A 5 39.46 -59.26 -5.13
N PHE A 6 40.22 -58.22 -4.70
CA PHE A 6 39.78 -57.19 -3.82
C PHE A 6 39.11 -56.12 -4.66
N TYR A 7 37.80 -55.84 -4.44
CA TYR A 7 37.12 -54.67 -4.95
C TYR A 7 37.25 -53.56 -3.93
N THR A 8 37.98 -52.49 -4.29
CA THR A 8 38.05 -51.25 -3.52
C THR A 8 36.90 -50.38 -3.94
N LEU A 9 35.93 -50.19 -3.03
CA LEU A 9 34.78 -49.30 -3.23
C LEU A 9 35.25 -47.86 -2.93
N LEU A 10 35.42 -47.02 -3.95
CA LEU A 10 35.61 -45.58 -3.78
C LEU A 10 34.26 -44.94 -3.48
N LEU A 11 34.02 -44.57 -2.22
CA LEU A 11 32.92 -43.68 -1.84
C LEU A 11 33.29 -42.24 -2.21
N THR A 12 32.78 -41.74 -3.32
CA THR A 12 32.78 -40.31 -3.65
C THR A 12 31.64 -39.65 -2.89
N THR A 13 31.95 -38.99 -1.78
CA THR A 13 31.05 -38.09 -1.09
C THR A 13 30.82 -36.84 -1.94
N PHE A 14 29.68 -36.76 -2.61
CA PHE A 14 29.19 -35.50 -3.19
C PHE A 14 28.78 -34.56 -2.05
N LEU A 15 29.62 -33.60 -1.72
CA LEU A 15 29.23 -32.42 -0.96
C LEU A 15 28.27 -31.60 -1.85
N VAL A 16 26.97 -31.79 -1.64
CA VAL A 16 25.97 -30.89 -2.16
C VAL A 16 26.11 -29.58 -1.36
N SER A 17 26.88 -28.65 -1.91
CA SER A 17 26.89 -27.28 -1.46
C SER A 17 25.48 -26.71 -1.80
N THR A 18 24.62 -26.60 -0.80
CA THR A 18 23.42 -25.80 -0.88
C THR A 18 23.88 -24.34 -0.92
N ALA A 19 24.29 -23.86 -2.10
CA ALA A 19 24.42 -22.45 -2.34
C ALA A 19 22.99 -21.87 -2.17
N ASN A 20 22.72 -21.27 -1.01
CA ASN A 20 21.65 -20.31 -0.88
C ASN A 20 21.93 -19.26 -1.96
N ALA A 21 21.22 -19.33 -3.08
CA ALA A 21 21.22 -18.27 -4.07
C ALA A 21 20.54 -17.06 -3.40
N GLN A 22 21.30 -16.32 -2.64
CA GLN A 22 20.94 -15.00 -2.21
C GLN A 22 20.70 -14.20 -3.49
N LEU A 23 19.44 -13.92 -3.79
CA LEU A 23 19.08 -13.15 -5.00
C LEU A 23 19.91 -11.88 -4.98
N GLN A 24 20.81 -11.75 -5.94
CA GLN A 24 21.75 -10.64 -6.00
C GLN A 24 20.97 -9.33 -6.09
N GLU A 25 21.17 -8.47 -5.12
CA GLU A 25 20.59 -7.12 -5.14
C GLU A 25 21.04 -6.36 -6.39
N ARG A 26 20.15 -5.53 -6.94
CA ARG A 26 20.49 -4.69 -8.09
C ARG A 26 21.67 -3.77 -7.77
N THR A 27 22.58 -3.63 -8.73
CA THR A 27 23.59 -2.56 -8.73
C THR A 27 22.91 -1.20 -8.90
N ILE A 28 23.63 -0.12 -8.63
CA ILE A 28 23.08 1.23 -8.86
C ILE A 28 22.74 1.49 -10.32
N ASP A 29 23.53 0.94 -11.25
CA ASP A 29 23.29 1.11 -12.68
C ASP A 29 22.04 0.34 -13.12
N GLU A 30 21.82 -0.88 -12.62
CA GLU A 30 20.58 -1.62 -12.85
C GLU A 30 19.36 -0.90 -12.30
N ILE A 31 19.48 -0.26 -11.11
CA ILE A 31 18.40 0.54 -10.53
C ILE A 31 18.08 1.74 -11.42
N LYS A 32 19.09 2.44 -11.92
CA LYS A 32 18.92 3.59 -12.82
C LYS A 32 18.23 3.19 -14.13
N ILE A 33 18.72 2.14 -14.78
CA ILE A 33 18.16 1.62 -16.02
C ILE A 33 16.69 1.23 -15.82
N GLU A 34 16.40 0.41 -14.81
CA GLU A 34 15.04 -0.05 -14.54
C GLU A 34 14.10 1.12 -14.16
N SER A 35 14.60 2.13 -13.45
CA SER A 35 13.82 3.34 -13.11
C SER A 35 13.40 4.09 -14.38
N ILE A 36 14.32 4.35 -15.30
CA ILE A 36 14.03 5.02 -16.56
C ILE A 36 13.03 4.21 -17.39
N GLU A 37 13.23 2.89 -17.50
CA GLU A 37 12.32 2.02 -18.26
C GLU A 37 10.91 1.96 -17.63
N ARG A 38 10.79 1.97 -16.31
CA ARG A 38 9.49 2.06 -15.64
C ARG A 38 8.81 3.41 -15.88
N ALA A 39 9.55 4.50 -15.82
CA ALA A 39 8.99 5.82 -16.14
C ALA A 39 8.46 5.89 -17.59
N LYS A 40 9.23 5.38 -18.56
CA LYS A 40 8.80 5.31 -19.97
C LYS A 40 7.54 4.48 -20.18
N ARG A 41 7.35 3.41 -19.41
CA ARG A 41 6.18 2.53 -19.48
C ARG A 41 5.02 3.01 -18.61
N GLY A 42 5.20 4.05 -17.79
CA GLY A 42 4.24 4.46 -16.77
C GLY A 42 4.04 3.42 -15.67
N ALA A 43 5.04 2.57 -15.42
CA ALA A 43 4.96 1.47 -14.48
C ALA A 43 5.31 1.91 -13.05
N TYR A 44 4.68 1.25 -12.07
CA TYR A 44 4.95 1.47 -10.64
C TYR A 44 6.45 1.24 -10.30
N PRO A 45 7.04 2.02 -9.40
CA PRO A 45 6.47 3.16 -8.66
C PRO A 45 6.62 4.52 -9.37
N LEU A 46 7.11 4.54 -10.62
CA LEU A 46 7.44 5.75 -11.38
C LEU A 46 6.30 6.25 -12.29
N GLY A 47 5.15 5.58 -12.27
CA GLY A 47 3.99 6.00 -13.05
C GLY A 47 3.61 7.45 -12.76
N GLY A 48 3.45 8.25 -13.84
CA GLY A 48 3.07 9.66 -13.75
C GLY A 48 4.22 10.63 -13.42
N LEU A 49 5.48 10.16 -13.39
CA LEU A 49 6.67 11.01 -13.39
C LEU A 49 7.15 11.24 -14.82
N ASP A 50 7.61 12.46 -15.10
CA ASP A 50 8.21 12.80 -16.39
C ASP A 50 9.58 12.10 -16.53
N VAL A 51 9.84 11.44 -17.65
CA VAL A 51 11.10 10.71 -17.90
C VAL A 51 12.32 11.61 -17.73
N LYS A 52 12.25 12.87 -18.17
CA LYS A 52 13.33 13.85 -18.02
C LYS A 52 13.65 14.14 -16.55
N ASP A 53 12.63 14.26 -15.70
CA ASP A 53 12.83 14.48 -14.27
C ASP A 53 13.48 13.27 -13.62
N VAL A 54 13.09 12.05 -14.04
CA VAL A 54 13.69 10.80 -13.58
C VAL A 54 15.17 10.73 -13.98
N GLU A 55 15.49 10.97 -15.25
CA GLU A 55 16.87 10.99 -15.74
C GLU A 55 17.72 12.04 -15.00
N GLN A 56 17.18 13.24 -14.78
CA GLN A 56 17.85 14.30 -14.06
C GLN A 56 18.11 13.91 -12.59
N ALA A 57 17.13 13.35 -11.89
CA ALA A 57 17.31 12.91 -10.51
C ALA A 57 18.38 11.83 -10.39
N LEU A 58 18.34 10.83 -11.28
CA LEU A 58 19.31 9.73 -11.31
C LEU A 58 20.73 10.16 -11.67
N SER A 59 20.89 11.28 -12.40
CA SER A 59 22.22 11.83 -12.70
C SER A 59 23.00 12.30 -11.44
N PHE A 60 22.29 12.63 -10.36
CA PHE A 60 22.88 13.05 -9.10
C PHE A 60 23.20 11.90 -8.15
N ILE A 61 22.88 10.65 -8.48
CA ILE A 61 22.99 9.47 -7.63
C ILE A 61 24.11 8.58 -8.17
N GLN A 62 25.08 8.22 -7.33
CA GLN A 62 26.23 7.39 -7.71
C GLN A 62 26.28 6.06 -6.94
N SER A 63 25.53 5.94 -5.85
CA SER A 63 25.54 4.76 -4.99
C SER A 63 24.12 4.34 -4.58
N ARG A 64 24.02 3.26 -3.81
CA ARG A 64 22.77 2.81 -3.19
C ARG A 64 22.51 3.46 -1.82
N ASP A 65 23.30 4.47 -1.46
CA ASP A 65 23.10 5.20 -0.22
C ASP A 65 21.72 5.89 -0.21
N ARG A 66 21.00 5.72 0.89
CA ARG A 66 19.61 6.19 1.02
C ARG A 66 19.48 7.69 1.05
N ASP A 67 20.46 8.35 1.67
CA ASP A 67 20.44 9.81 1.79
C ASP A 67 20.90 10.47 0.48
N GLU A 68 21.82 9.83 -0.25
CA GLU A 68 22.18 10.24 -1.61
C GLU A 68 20.99 10.10 -2.56
N TRP A 69 20.25 8.99 -2.46
CA TRP A 69 18.99 8.78 -3.19
C TRP A 69 18.00 9.91 -2.91
N ALA A 70 17.71 10.16 -1.63
CA ALA A 70 16.78 11.21 -1.22
C ALA A 70 17.21 12.59 -1.70
N LYS A 71 18.51 12.90 -1.63
CA LYS A 71 19.10 14.16 -2.10
C LYS A 71 18.99 14.33 -3.62
N GLY A 72 19.24 13.28 -4.40
CA GLY A 72 19.16 13.32 -5.85
C GLY A 72 17.74 13.67 -6.34
N TRP A 73 16.74 12.94 -5.89
CA TRP A 73 15.34 13.21 -6.19
C TRP A 73 14.87 14.54 -5.62
N GLY A 74 15.30 14.87 -4.40
CA GLY A 74 14.95 16.10 -3.70
C GLY A 74 15.41 17.36 -4.43
N LYS A 75 16.54 17.33 -5.17
CA LYS A 75 17.00 18.46 -5.99
C LYS A 75 16.01 18.80 -7.11
N VAL A 76 15.49 17.80 -7.82
CA VAL A 76 14.52 18.01 -8.88
C VAL A 76 13.18 18.44 -8.30
N ALA A 77 12.75 17.83 -7.19
CA ALA A 77 11.54 18.22 -6.49
C ALA A 77 11.58 19.69 -6.03
N GLN A 78 12.72 20.14 -5.49
CA GLN A 78 12.88 21.53 -5.05
C GLN A 78 12.72 22.54 -6.19
N SER A 79 13.22 22.24 -7.39
CA SER A 79 13.02 23.14 -8.54
C SER A 79 11.54 23.38 -8.86
N TYR A 80 10.68 22.39 -8.66
CA TYR A 80 9.23 22.55 -8.81
C TYR A 80 8.59 23.33 -7.65
N MET A 81 9.13 23.21 -6.41
CA MET A 81 8.72 24.08 -5.30
C MET A 81 9.02 25.55 -5.59
N ASP A 82 10.22 25.81 -6.13
CA ASP A 82 10.63 27.17 -6.49
C ASP A 82 9.78 27.71 -7.66
N GLN A 83 9.51 26.89 -8.66
CA GLN A 83 8.60 27.21 -9.76
C GLN A 83 7.20 27.52 -9.26
N ALA A 84 6.67 26.72 -8.32
CA ALA A 84 5.35 26.93 -7.73
C ALA A 84 5.27 28.27 -6.99
N SER A 85 6.32 28.63 -6.24
CA SER A 85 6.37 29.90 -5.50
C SER A 85 6.40 31.16 -6.41
N GLN A 86 6.86 31.01 -7.64
CA GLN A 86 6.95 32.07 -8.65
C GLN A 86 5.79 32.04 -9.68
N ALA A 87 4.87 31.07 -9.55
CA ALA A 87 3.78 30.90 -10.49
C ALA A 87 2.80 32.09 -10.47
N ARG A 88 2.34 32.49 -11.65
CA ARG A 88 1.41 33.63 -11.80
C ARG A 88 -0.06 33.25 -11.58
N SER A 89 -0.37 31.97 -11.58
CA SER A 89 -1.73 31.47 -11.35
C SER A 89 -1.75 30.37 -10.31
N THR A 90 -2.86 30.25 -9.56
CA THR A 90 -3.09 29.14 -8.61
C THR A 90 -3.03 27.77 -9.30
N LYS A 91 -3.50 27.70 -10.55
CA LYS A 91 -3.47 26.46 -11.34
C LYS A 91 -2.04 26.02 -11.63
N ASP A 92 -1.15 26.94 -12.06
CA ASP A 92 0.24 26.62 -12.37
C ASP A 92 1.02 26.28 -11.09
N ALA A 93 0.77 27.02 -9.98
CA ALA A 93 1.32 26.71 -8.67
C ALA A 93 0.93 25.30 -8.23
N ALA A 94 -0.35 24.94 -8.31
CA ALA A 94 -0.87 23.64 -7.94
C ALA A 94 -0.24 22.50 -8.78
N ALA A 95 -0.10 22.69 -10.09
CA ALA A 95 0.54 21.73 -10.98
C ALA A 95 2.01 21.49 -10.60
N ALA A 96 2.75 22.56 -10.27
CA ALA A 96 4.14 22.47 -9.85
C ALA A 96 4.26 21.81 -8.46
N TYR A 97 3.40 22.17 -7.48
CA TYR A 97 3.37 21.48 -6.19
C TYR A 97 3.05 20.00 -6.31
N LYS A 98 2.12 19.61 -7.21
CA LYS A 98 1.82 18.19 -7.47
C LYS A 98 3.05 17.44 -7.99
N LYS A 99 3.83 18.04 -8.90
CA LYS A 99 5.09 17.46 -9.40
C LYS A 99 6.14 17.36 -8.28
N ALA A 100 6.32 18.42 -7.50
CA ALA A 100 7.24 18.41 -6.35
C ALA A 100 6.89 17.31 -5.35
N TRP A 101 5.60 17.18 -4.97
CA TRP A 101 5.12 16.12 -4.11
C TRP A 101 5.47 14.73 -4.65
N ARG A 102 5.19 14.45 -5.92
CA ARG A 102 5.46 13.14 -6.53
C ARG A 102 6.95 12.79 -6.50
N LEU A 103 7.82 13.73 -6.76
CA LEU A 103 9.27 13.55 -6.72
C LEU A 103 9.80 13.38 -5.29
N TYR A 104 9.35 14.19 -4.34
CA TYR A 104 9.69 14.00 -2.92
C TYR A 104 9.14 12.70 -2.35
N TYR A 105 7.94 12.30 -2.77
CA TYR A 105 7.39 10.99 -2.43
C TYR A 105 8.31 9.86 -2.90
N PHE A 106 8.87 9.95 -4.11
CA PHE A 106 9.80 8.94 -4.59
C PHE A 106 11.19 9.07 -3.95
N ALA A 107 11.59 10.25 -3.51
CA ALA A 107 12.82 10.46 -2.73
C ALA A 107 12.82 9.66 -1.40
N GLN A 108 11.67 9.48 -0.77
CA GLN A 108 11.54 8.67 0.47
C GLN A 108 11.25 7.18 0.24
N TRP A 109 10.97 6.78 -1.03
CA TRP A 109 10.53 5.42 -1.35
C TRP A 109 11.61 4.37 -1.03
N PRO A 110 11.24 3.14 -0.60
CA PRO A 110 9.87 2.66 -0.31
C PRO A 110 9.32 3.14 1.03
N VAL A 111 10.18 3.40 2.01
CA VAL A 111 9.82 3.97 3.33
C VAL A 111 10.90 4.97 3.80
N PRO A 112 10.55 5.92 4.67
CA PRO A 112 11.49 6.91 5.18
C PRO A 112 12.36 6.30 6.32
N ASN A 113 13.32 5.45 5.95
CA ASN A 113 14.17 4.67 6.85
C ASN A 113 15.62 5.20 6.97
N SER A 114 15.86 6.46 6.63
CA SER A 114 17.11 7.19 6.85
C SER A 114 16.82 8.68 7.06
N ALA A 115 17.80 9.44 7.55
CA ALA A 115 17.61 10.87 7.84
C ALA A 115 17.20 11.66 6.59
N GLY A 116 17.85 11.42 5.44
CA GLY A 116 17.52 12.09 4.18
C GLY A 116 16.14 11.69 3.66
N LYS A 117 15.75 10.43 3.78
CA LYS A 117 14.40 9.96 3.37
C LYS A 117 13.31 10.51 4.29
N ILE A 118 13.55 10.64 5.59
CA ILE A 118 12.61 11.28 6.53
C ILE A 118 12.41 12.75 6.13
N ALA A 119 13.49 13.51 5.93
CA ALA A 119 13.39 14.89 5.50
C ALA A 119 12.71 15.05 4.12
N ALA A 120 12.91 14.09 3.21
CA ALA A 120 12.21 14.07 1.92
C ALA A 120 10.70 13.82 2.11
N TYR A 121 10.31 12.96 3.05
CA TYR A 121 8.90 12.73 3.35
C TYR A 121 8.21 13.96 3.94
N ASP A 122 8.88 14.68 4.85
CA ASP A 122 8.36 15.94 5.40
C ASP A 122 8.11 16.97 4.29
N LYS A 123 9.04 17.07 3.33
CA LYS A 123 8.87 17.93 2.15
C LYS A 123 7.78 17.43 1.20
N ALA A 124 7.58 16.10 1.08
CA ALA A 124 6.48 15.55 0.31
C ALA A 124 5.13 15.96 0.90
N ILE A 125 4.99 15.90 2.24
CA ILE A 125 3.79 16.38 2.95
C ILE A 125 3.57 17.87 2.71
N ASP A 126 4.60 18.72 2.86
CA ASP A 126 4.47 20.17 2.61
C ASP A 126 4.02 20.46 1.18
N ALA A 127 4.64 19.84 0.19
CA ALA A 127 4.26 19.99 -1.21
C ALA A 127 2.82 19.51 -1.49
N TYR A 128 2.42 18.37 -0.90
CA TYR A 128 1.06 17.86 -1.02
C TYR A 128 0.02 18.80 -0.40
N LEU A 129 0.27 19.30 0.80
CA LEU A 129 -0.64 20.23 1.47
C LEU A 129 -0.80 21.56 0.71
N LYS A 130 0.28 22.05 0.10
CA LYS A 130 0.21 23.24 -0.80
C LYS A 130 -0.59 22.93 -2.07
N TYR A 131 -0.39 21.77 -2.67
CA TYR A 131 -1.22 21.31 -3.79
C TYR A 131 -2.70 21.21 -3.36
N ALA A 132 -2.97 20.64 -2.19
CA ALA A 132 -4.32 20.42 -1.68
C ALA A 132 -5.11 21.72 -1.43
N GLN A 133 -4.45 22.87 -1.26
CA GLN A 133 -5.13 24.19 -1.16
C GLN A 133 -5.92 24.55 -2.41
N SER A 134 -5.60 23.96 -3.56
CA SER A 134 -6.31 24.16 -4.83
C SER A 134 -7.45 23.15 -5.06
N MET A 135 -7.64 22.19 -4.16
CA MET A 135 -8.68 21.15 -4.32
C MET A 135 -10.07 21.72 -4.11
N ASP A 136 -11.00 21.30 -4.97
CA ASP A 136 -12.43 21.62 -4.87
C ASP A 136 -13.24 20.32 -5.04
N PRO A 137 -13.92 19.84 -4.01
CA PRO A 137 -14.04 20.36 -2.64
C PRO A 137 -12.73 20.34 -1.86
N PRO A 138 -12.58 21.18 -0.83
CA PRO A 138 -11.35 21.28 -0.04
C PRO A 138 -11.08 19.96 0.73
N MET A 139 -9.81 19.74 1.01
CA MET A 139 -9.34 18.66 1.87
C MET A 139 -9.15 19.16 3.31
N GLU A 140 -9.68 18.41 4.26
CA GLU A 140 -9.49 18.67 5.69
C GLU A 140 -8.41 17.75 6.23
N VAL A 141 -7.40 18.31 6.93
CA VAL A 141 -6.41 17.53 7.68
C VAL A 141 -6.96 17.30 9.07
N VAL A 142 -7.40 16.08 9.34
CA VAL A 142 -7.93 15.71 10.65
C VAL A 142 -6.86 15.09 11.55
N LYS A 143 -6.92 15.42 12.84
CA LYS A 143 -6.03 14.93 13.89
C LYS A 143 -6.87 14.17 14.90
N ILE A 144 -6.80 12.84 14.89
CA ILE A 144 -7.59 11.95 15.74
C ILE A 144 -6.72 11.52 16.93
N PRO A 145 -7.10 11.86 18.17
CA PRO A 145 -6.38 11.40 19.37
C PRO A 145 -6.39 9.87 19.47
N PHE A 146 -5.25 9.28 19.80
CA PHE A 146 -5.11 7.84 19.91
C PHE A 146 -3.98 7.48 20.89
N GLU A 147 -4.30 6.93 22.06
CA GLU A 147 -3.34 6.43 23.07
C GLU A 147 -2.15 7.39 23.33
N GLY A 148 -2.44 8.67 23.55
CA GLY A 148 -1.42 9.70 23.77
C GLY A 148 -0.65 10.13 22.51
N LYS A 149 -1.00 9.59 21.35
CA LYS A 149 -0.47 9.91 20.03
C LYS A 149 -1.58 10.51 19.15
N THR A 150 -1.30 10.72 17.88
CA THR A 150 -2.25 11.28 16.90
C THR A 150 -2.24 10.46 15.62
N ILE A 151 -3.43 10.09 15.14
CA ILE A 151 -3.63 9.60 13.78
C ILE A 151 -3.93 10.82 12.89
N THR A 152 -3.17 10.98 11.81
CA THR A 152 -3.43 12.02 10.81
C THR A 152 -4.20 11.43 9.64
N GLY A 153 -5.37 12.00 9.32
CA GLY A 153 -6.17 11.62 8.17
C GLY A 153 -6.43 12.79 7.23
N TYR A 154 -6.68 12.50 5.96
CA TYR A 154 -7.15 13.44 4.96
C TYR A 154 -8.61 13.15 4.65
N LEU A 155 -9.50 14.07 5.08
CA LEU A 155 -10.93 13.94 4.99
C LEU A 155 -11.46 14.83 3.86
N ARG A 156 -12.30 14.26 2.99
CA ARG A 156 -12.98 15.02 1.93
C ARG A 156 -14.44 14.61 1.83
N PHE A 157 -15.28 15.60 1.62
CA PHE A 157 -16.70 15.42 1.36
C PHE A 157 -17.08 15.99 -0.02
N PRO A 158 -18.10 15.44 -0.68
CA PRO A 158 -18.67 16.00 -1.89
C PRO A 158 -19.11 17.47 -1.68
N LYS A 159 -18.93 18.31 -2.70
CA LYS A 159 -19.16 19.77 -2.62
C LYS A 159 -20.62 20.14 -2.32
N GLN A 160 -21.57 19.45 -2.95
CA GLN A 160 -22.99 19.82 -2.90
C GLN A 160 -23.88 18.86 -2.10
N ALA A 161 -23.28 17.90 -1.43
CA ALA A 161 -24.03 16.91 -0.68
C ALA A 161 -24.48 17.45 0.67
N THR A 162 -25.77 17.30 0.97
CA THR A 162 -26.42 17.67 2.24
C THR A 162 -26.74 16.43 3.07
N GLY A 163 -26.82 16.60 4.40
CA GLY A 163 -27.12 15.49 5.31
C GLY A 163 -25.94 14.57 5.59
N LYS A 164 -26.26 13.37 6.06
CA LYS A 164 -25.28 12.32 6.37
C LYS A 164 -24.92 11.52 5.13
N LEU A 165 -23.63 11.33 4.89
CA LEU A 165 -23.08 10.74 3.69
C LEU A 165 -22.41 9.39 3.96
N PRO A 166 -22.48 8.44 2.99
CA PRO A 166 -21.63 7.28 3.03
C PRO A 166 -20.15 7.67 2.92
N MET A 167 -19.28 6.87 3.54
CA MET A 167 -17.86 7.15 3.62
C MET A 167 -17.01 5.95 3.25
N VAL A 168 -15.84 6.21 2.70
CA VAL A 168 -14.78 5.21 2.57
C VAL A 168 -13.63 5.53 3.51
N LEU A 169 -13.26 4.57 4.37
CA LEU A 169 -11.98 4.57 5.07
C LEU A 169 -10.94 3.93 4.16
N ALA A 170 -10.06 4.75 3.60
CA ALA A 170 -9.06 4.34 2.63
C ALA A 170 -7.67 4.20 3.28
N ILE A 171 -7.07 3.01 3.20
CA ILE A 171 -5.84 2.64 3.93
C ILE A 171 -4.69 2.41 2.94
N SER A 172 -3.55 3.07 3.19
CA SER A 172 -2.34 2.91 2.38
C SER A 172 -1.65 1.56 2.59
N GLY A 173 -0.89 1.11 1.57
CA GLY A 173 -0.01 -0.06 1.64
C GLY A 173 1.32 0.23 2.34
N LEU A 174 2.27 -0.71 2.22
CA LEU A 174 3.58 -0.59 2.88
C LEU A 174 4.41 0.55 2.29
N ASP A 175 4.43 0.70 0.99
CA ASP A 175 5.23 1.69 0.25
C ASP A 175 4.40 2.82 -0.37
N SER A 176 3.10 2.86 -0.11
CA SER A 176 2.21 3.98 -0.40
C SER A 176 1.91 4.79 0.86
N ARG A 177 1.30 5.97 0.69
CA ARG A 177 0.97 6.90 1.78
C ARG A 177 -0.45 7.40 1.59
N LYS A 178 -1.03 7.95 2.67
CA LYS A 178 -2.37 8.56 2.63
C LYS A 178 -2.52 9.62 1.53
N GLU A 179 -1.43 10.32 1.15
CA GLU A 179 -1.42 11.27 0.04
C GLU A 179 -1.78 10.60 -1.28
N THR A 180 -1.18 9.44 -1.58
CA THR A 180 -1.43 8.70 -2.82
C THR A 180 -2.81 8.07 -2.83
N VAL A 181 -3.27 7.60 -1.68
CA VAL A 181 -4.61 7.01 -1.51
C VAL A 181 -5.69 8.09 -1.66
N ALA A 182 -5.48 9.26 -1.06
CA ALA A 182 -6.39 10.40 -1.21
C ALA A 182 -6.52 10.87 -2.67
N ASP A 183 -5.40 10.94 -3.41
CA ASP A 183 -5.40 11.27 -4.85
C ASP A 183 -6.19 10.23 -5.67
N SER A 184 -6.09 8.93 -5.32
CA SER A 184 -6.83 7.84 -5.98
C SER A 184 -8.33 7.89 -5.71
N TYR A 185 -8.74 8.24 -4.47
CA TYR A 185 -10.15 8.31 -4.08
C TYR A 185 -10.86 9.61 -4.46
N GLU A 186 -10.17 10.61 -4.99
CA GLU A 186 -10.80 11.90 -5.36
C GLU A 186 -12.05 11.72 -6.26
N GLN A 187 -11.99 10.77 -7.18
CA GLN A 187 -13.08 10.54 -8.13
C GLN A 187 -14.39 10.04 -7.49
N ILE A 188 -14.37 9.47 -6.26
CA ILE A 188 -15.60 8.99 -5.62
C ILE A 188 -16.53 10.13 -5.17
N LEU A 189 -15.96 11.32 -4.96
CA LEU A 189 -16.69 12.51 -4.51
C LEU A 189 -17.82 12.91 -5.47
N GLN A 190 -17.64 12.71 -6.78
CA GLN A 190 -18.66 13.00 -7.79
C GLN A 190 -19.93 12.14 -7.65
N TYR A 191 -19.84 11.03 -6.94
CA TYR A 191 -20.95 10.10 -6.70
C TYR A 191 -21.62 10.31 -5.33
N GLY A 192 -21.30 11.39 -4.63
CA GLY A 192 -21.90 11.70 -3.33
C GLY A 192 -21.36 10.91 -2.15
N VAL A 193 -20.21 10.28 -2.29
CA VAL A 193 -19.52 9.52 -1.25
C VAL A 193 -18.29 10.28 -0.78
N GLY A 194 -18.13 10.46 0.54
CA GLY A 194 -16.91 11.02 1.10
C GLY A 194 -15.85 9.97 1.39
N PHE A 195 -14.65 10.40 1.72
CA PHE A 195 -13.59 9.49 2.17
C PHE A 195 -12.68 10.12 3.22
N ILE A 196 -12.05 9.25 4.00
CA ILE A 196 -10.90 9.57 4.83
C ILE A 196 -9.74 8.66 4.45
N ALA A 197 -8.60 9.25 4.09
CA ALA A 197 -7.38 8.52 3.77
C ALA A 197 -6.43 8.54 4.98
N VAL A 198 -5.90 7.38 5.37
CA VAL A 198 -4.97 7.22 6.49
C VAL A 198 -3.79 6.33 6.11
N ASP A 199 -2.66 6.55 6.77
CA ASP A 199 -1.50 5.67 6.64
C ASP A 199 -1.72 4.33 7.35
N GLY A 200 -1.23 3.24 6.76
CA GLY A 200 -1.13 1.94 7.45
C GLY A 200 -0.09 1.95 8.58
N PRO A 201 -0.22 1.11 9.60
CA PRO A 201 0.79 0.95 10.65
C PRO A 201 2.20 0.79 10.09
N GLY A 202 3.18 1.44 10.72
CA GLY A 202 4.58 1.44 10.30
C GLY A 202 4.91 2.34 9.12
N THR A 203 3.92 3.00 8.51
CA THR A 203 4.13 3.83 7.32
C THR A 203 3.71 5.28 7.58
N GLY A 204 4.23 6.20 6.78
CA GLY A 204 3.84 7.59 6.80
C GLY A 204 3.84 8.22 8.20
N GLN A 205 2.69 8.81 8.57
CA GLN A 205 2.45 9.43 9.87
C GLN A 205 1.62 8.52 10.82
N ALA A 206 1.58 7.20 10.56
CA ALA A 206 0.89 6.27 11.45
C ALA A 206 1.55 6.25 12.83
N PRO A 207 0.77 6.27 13.94
CA PRO A 207 1.32 6.30 15.30
C PRO A 207 1.84 4.96 15.80
N LEU A 208 1.50 3.86 15.12
CA LEU A 208 1.89 2.49 15.46
C LEU A 208 2.76 1.88 14.38
N LYS A 209 3.66 0.98 14.75
CA LYS A 209 4.29 0.02 13.84
C LYS A 209 3.37 -1.18 13.60
N VAL A 210 3.71 -1.98 12.57
CA VAL A 210 2.99 -3.22 12.25
C VAL A 210 3.11 -4.21 13.41
N SER A 211 1.98 -4.62 13.95
CA SER A 211 1.85 -5.67 14.96
C SER A 211 0.46 -6.31 14.86
N PRO A 212 0.23 -7.50 15.44
CA PRO A 212 -1.06 -8.18 15.37
C PRO A 212 -2.25 -7.39 15.95
N THR A 213 -2.01 -6.36 16.74
CA THR A 213 -3.06 -5.53 17.38
C THR A 213 -3.10 -4.09 16.87
N ALA A 214 -2.33 -3.77 15.81
CA ALA A 214 -2.24 -2.40 15.31
C ALA A 214 -3.53 -1.92 14.60
N GLU A 215 -4.48 -2.83 14.27
CA GLU A 215 -5.80 -2.46 13.73
C GLU A 215 -6.60 -1.54 14.66
N LYS A 216 -6.30 -1.52 15.97
CA LYS A 216 -6.96 -0.63 16.92
C LYS A 216 -6.89 0.86 16.56
N MET A 217 -5.87 1.28 15.81
CA MET A 217 -5.82 2.65 15.31
C MET A 217 -6.96 2.95 14.33
N PHE A 218 -7.38 1.98 13.51
CA PHE A 218 -8.50 2.15 12.60
C PHE A 218 -9.85 2.12 13.34
N SER A 219 -9.94 1.39 14.46
CA SER A 219 -11.10 1.48 15.34
C SER A 219 -11.32 2.92 15.81
N ALA A 220 -10.23 3.62 16.20
CA ALA A 220 -10.32 5.05 16.57
C ALA A 220 -10.73 5.95 15.39
N VAL A 221 -10.31 5.64 14.16
CA VAL A 221 -10.79 6.36 12.97
C VAL A 221 -12.28 6.11 12.75
N LEU A 222 -12.76 4.88 12.94
CA LEU A 222 -14.18 4.55 12.86
C LEU A 222 -15.01 5.23 13.96
N ASP A 223 -14.46 5.38 15.18
CA ASP A 223 -15.10 6.14 16.26
C ASP A 223 -15.23 7.62 15.88
N TYR A 224 -14.17 8.21 15.31
CA TYR A 224 -14.20 9.57 14.78
C TYR A 224 -15.26 9.75 13.69
N LEU A 225 -15.32 8.84 12.72
CA LEU A 225 -16.32 8.87 11.66
C LEU A 225 -17.74 8.69 12.23
N GLY A 226 -17.90 7.78 13.21
CA GLY A 226 -19.19 7.52 13.87
C GLY A 226 -19.75 8.73 14.61
N ALA A 227 -18.89 9.57 15.16
CA ALA A 227 -19.26 10.83 15.86
C ALA A 227 -19.39 12.03 14.90
N HIS A 228 -18.93 11.93 13.66
CA HIS A 228 -18.91 13.07 12.74
C HIS A 228 -20.31 13.41 12.21
N PRO A 229 -20.79 14.68 12.29
CA PRO A 229 -22.17 15.03 11.98
C PRO A 229 -22.58 14.81 10.52
N ARG A 230 -21.64 14.82 9.59
CA ARG A 230 -21.86 14.60 8.16
C ARG A 230 -21.72 13.12 7.73
N VAL A 231 -21.40 12.20 8.63
CA VAL A 231 -21.16 10.80 8.29
C VAL A 231 -22.37 9.95 8.61
N ASP A 232 -22.80 9.13 7.66
CA ASP A 232 -23.71 8.02 7.92
C ASP A 232 -22.90 6.82 8.40
N ASN A 233 -22.89 6.61 9.71
CA ASN A 233 -22.11 5.56 10.35
C ASN A 233 -22.59 4.13 10.04
N LYS A 234 -23.74 3.98 9.36
CA LYS A 234 -24.23 2.68 8.86
C LYS A 234 -23.70 2.37 7.46
N ARG A 235 -23.14 3.37 6.76
CA ARG A 235 -22.65 3.27 5.40
C ARG A 235 -21.17 3.62 5.27
N VAL A 236 -20.35 2.97 6.11
CA VAL A 236 -18.89 3.08 6.05
C VAL A 236 -18.33 1.82 5.40
N ILE A 237 -17.53 2.00 4.35
CA ILE A 237 -16.77 0.95 3.68
C ILE A 237 -15.30 1.14 4.02
N VAL A 238 -14.57 0.06 4.32
CA VAL A 238 -13.11 0.11 4.40
C VAL A 238 -12.51 -0.36 3.08
N SER A 239 -11.48 0.33 2.61
CA SER A 239 -10.76 -0.06 1.40
C SER A 239 -9.26 0.06 1.60
N GLY A 240 -8.51 -0.96 1.21
CA GLY A 240 -7.08 -0.99 1.40
C GLY A 240 -6.32 -1.62 0.24
N VAL A 241 -5.11 -1.11 -0.01
CA VAL A 241 -4.24 -1.59 -1.10
C VAL A 241 -3.03 -2.32 -0.53
N SER A 242 -2.69 -3.50 -1.07
CA SER A 242 -1.51 -4.28 -0.65
C SER A 242 -1.55 -4.56 0.86
N PHE A 243 -0.57 -4.12 1.62
CA PHE A 243 -0.59 -4.25 3.09
C PHE A 243 -1.78 -3.52 3.75
N GLY A 244 -2.30 -2.45 3.12
CA GLY A 244 -3.58 -1.84 3.49
C GLY A 244 -4.77 -2.78 3.28
N GLY A 245 -4.70 -3.64 2.25
CA GLY A 245 -5.67 -4.71 1.99
C GLY A 245 -5.71 -5.77 3.11
N TYR A 246 -4.56 -6.07 3.74
CA TYR A 246 -4.51 -6.88 4.95
C TYR A 246 -5.37 -6.24 6.07
N TRP A 247 -5.17 -4.94 6.31
CA TRP A 247 -5.94 -4.23 7.33
C TRP A 247 -7.43 -4.19 6.99
N ALA A 248 -7.78 -3.92 5.73
CA ALA A 248 -9.18 -3.96 5.27
C ALA A 248 -9.81 -5.34 5.48
N SER A 249 -9.06 -6.42 5.18
CA SER A 249 -9.51 -7.80 5.41
C SER A 249 -9.71 -8.10 6.90
N LYS A 250 -8.79 -7.65 7.74
CA LYS A 250 -8.90 -7.84 9.19
C LYS A 250 -10.08 -7.07 9.77
N LEU A 251 -10.24 -5.80 9.37
CA LEU A 251 -11.35 -4.95 9.82
C LEU A 251 -12.72 -5.46 9.36
N ALA A 252 -12.80 -6.10 8.19
CA ALA A 252 -14.02 -6.78 7.74
C ALA A 252 -14.53 -7.82 8.73
N ILE A 253 -13.65 -8.33 9.59
CA ILE A 253 -13.95 -9.31 10.65
C ILE A 253 -14.12 -8.61 11.98
N THR A 254 -13.09 -7.86 12.41
CA THR A 254 -13.03 -7.27 13.76
C THR A 254 -13.98 -6.09 13.96
N GLU A 255 -14.31 -5.38 12.88
CA GLU A 255 -15.20 -4.21 12.87
C GLU A 255 -16.50 -4.45 12.06
N ARG A 256 -16.85 -5.71 11.84
CA ARG A 256 -17.99 -6.13 11.03
C ARG A 256 -19.30 -5.34 11.36
N ALA A 257 -19.54 -5.10 12.63
CA ALA A 257 -20.76 -4.41 13.07
C ALA A 257 -20.84 -2.93 12.61
N ARG A 258 -19.70 -2.31 12.30
CA ARG A 258 -19.59 -0.88 11.93
C ARG A 258 -19.38 -0.68 10.43
N LEU A 259 -19.07 -1.73 9.69
CA LEU A 259 -18.73 -1.63 8.27
C LEU A 259 -19.86 -2.15 7.40
N LEU A 260 -20.21 -1.42 6.37
CA LEU A 260 -21.10 -1.86 5.30
C LEU A 260 -20.42 -2.90 4.41
N GLY A 261 -19.15 -2.71 4.11
CA GLY A 261 -18.35 -3.60 3.28
C GLY A 261 -16.85 -3.34 3.38
N SER A 262 -16.08 -4.20 2.70
CA SER A 262 -14.62 -4.09 2.63
C SER A 262 -14.11 -4.36 1.24
N VAL A 263 -13.19 -3.52 0.76
CA VAL A 263 -12.40 -3.77 -0.46
C VAL A 263 -10.98 -4.08 -0.06
N ALA A 264 -10.48 -5.25 -0.44
CA ALA A 264 -9.11 -5.66 -0.19
C ALA A 264 -8.38 -5.93 -1.52
N GLN A 265 -7.47 -5.04 -1.88
CA GLN A 265 -6.71 -5.15 -3.12
C GLN A 265 -5.36 -5.79 -2.84
N SER A 266 -5.12 -7.00 -3.38
CA SER A 266 -3.96 -7.88 -3.15
C SER A 266 -3.59 -7.98 -1.65
N PRO A 267 -4.52 -8.40 -0.77
CA PRO A 267 -4.25 -8.49 0.66
C PRO A 267 -3.33 -9.68 0.99
N PRO A 268 -2.25 -9.50 1.74
CA PRO A 268 -1.62 -10.61 2.47
C PRO A 268 -2.60 -11.19 3.50
N VAL A 269 -2.60 -12.51 3.71
CA VAL A 269 -3.57 -13.14 4.63
C VAL A 269 -2.94 -14.20 5.54
N ASP A 270 -2.17 -15.15 4.98
CA ASP A 270 -1.58 -16.28 5.69
C ASP A 270 -0.21 -16.68 5.13
N GLU A 271 -0.14 -17.21 3.90
CA GLU A 271 1.10 -17.69 3.28
C GLU A 271 2.16 -16.59 3.17
N PHE A 272 1.76 -15.36 2.86
CA PHE A 272 2.64 -14.19 2.84
C PHE A 272 3.45 -14.01 4.13
N PHE A 273 2.89 -14.38 5.27
CA PHE A 273 3.50 -14.21 6.59
C PHE A 273 4.36 -15.39 7.03
N THR A 274 4.51 -16.43 6.20
CA THR A 274 5.39 -17.56 6.52
C THR A 274 6.86 -17.18 6.34
N GLU A 275 7.75 -17.79 7.14
CA GLU A 275 9.20 -17.62 6.97
C GLU A 275 9.64 -18.00 5.55
N LYS A 276 9.08 -19.08 5.00
CA LYS A 276 9.39 -19.52 3.64
C LYS A 276 9.09 -18.42 2.62
N PHE A 277 7.86 -17.87 2.63
CA PHE A 277 7.48 -16.83 1.68
C PHE A 277 8.26 -15.53 1.90
N LEU A 278 8.54 -15.17 3.16
CA LEU A 278 9.39 -14.02 3.47
C LEU A 278 10.76 -14.15 2.78
N ARG A 279 11.44 -15.29 2.92
CA ARG A 279 12.80 -15.47 2.40
C ARG A 279 12.84 -15.68 0.89
N GLU A 280 11.94 -16.49 0.33
CA GLU A 280 11.94 -16.86 -1.08
C GLU A 280 11.08 -15.91 -1.95
N GLY A 281 9.91 -15.55 -1.48
CA GLY A 281 8.97 -14.71 -2.22
C GLY A 281 9.21 -13.22 -2.00
N THR A 282 9.23 -12.75 -0.74
CA THR A 282 9.31 -11.33 -0.45
C THR A 282 10.73 -10.79 -0.66
N MET A 283 11.74 -11.36 0.03
CA MET A 283 13.11 -10.83 -0.02
C MET A 283 13.75 -10.99 -1.40
N GLY A 284 13.31 -11.98 -2.17
CA GLY A 284 13.74 -12.21 -3.55
C GLY A 284 13.00 -11.39 -4.61
N ASN A 285 12.00 -10.62 -4.23
CA ASN A 285 11.12 -9.93 -5.17
C ASN A 285 11.81 -8.77 -5.88
N ARG A 286 11.92 -8.86 -7.22
CA ARG A 286 12.53 -7.83 -8.05
C ARG A 286 11.55 -6.74 -8.55
N GLU A 287 10.28 -6.78 -8.17
CA GLU A 287 9.37 -5.66 -8.44
C GLU A 287 9.75 -4.41 -7.65
N TYR A 288 10.28 -4.58 -6.43
CA TYR A 288 10.95 -3.48 -5.74
C TYR A 288 12.29 -3.14 -6.41
N LEU A 289 12.56 -1.86 -6.57
CA LEU A 289 13.80 -1.41 -7.19
C LEU A 289 15.01 -1.69 -6.28
N PHE A 290 14.87 -1.35 -5.00
CA PHE A 290 15.90 -1.53 -3.97
C PHE A 290 15.29 -1.36 -2.57
N ASP A 291 16.08 -1.63 -1.52
CA ASP A 291 15.81 -1.30 -0.11
C ASP A 291 14.60 -2.04 0.51
N LEU A 292 14.20 -3.19 -0.06
CA LEU A 292 13.01 -3.91 0.39
C LEU A 292 13.16 -4.47 1.81
N ALA A 293 14.24 -5.22 2.09
CA ALA A 293 14.47 -5.83 3.40
C ALA A 293 14.57 -4.77 4.52
N PRO A 294 15.36 -3.69 4.38
CA PRO A 294 15.36 -2.61 5.35
C PRO A 294 14.01 -1.90 5.52
N ALA A 295 13.20 -1.81 4.47
CA ALA A 295 11.85 -1.24 4.56
C ALA A 295 10.94 -2.08 5.44
N PHE A 296 10.92 -3.41 5.24
CA PHE A 296 10.14 -4.32 6.09
C PHE A 296 10.61 -4.27 7.55
N VAL A 297 11.91 -4.34 7.79
CA VAL A 297 12.48 -4.20 9.15
C VAL A 297 12.03 -2.89 9.81
N ASN A 298 12.02 -1.78 9.07
CA ASN A 298 11.64 -0.49 9.62
C ASN A 298 10.17 -0.42 10.05
N VAL A 299 9.25 -1.07 9.32
CA VAL A 299 7.80 -0.92 9.57
C VAL A 299 7.26 -1.88 10.61
N PHE A 300 7.91 -3.02 10.87
CA PHE A 300 7.45 -4.00 11.86
C PHE A 300 7.94 -3.66 13.28
N GLU A 301 7.05 -3.80 14.26
CA GLU A 301 7.38 -3.61 15.66
C GLU A 301 8.32 -4.73 16.15
N GLY A 302 9.42 -4.34 16.80
CA GLY A 302 10.40 -5.29 17.34
C GLY A 302 11.35 -5.92 16.31
N ALA A 303 11.28 -5.57 15.01
CA ALA A 303 12.21 -6.06 14.00
C ALA A 303 13.47 -5.18 13.93
N ASN A 304 14.65 -5.83 13.91
CA ASN A 304 15.95 -5.22 13.66
C ASN A 304 16.71 -5.95 12.53
N SER A 305 16.19 -7.09 12.09
CA SER A 305 16.78 -7.95 11.05
C SER A 305 15.70 -8.72 10.29
N VAL A 306 16.06 -9.35 9.18
CA VAL A 306 15.19 -10.29 8.45
C VAL A 306 14.86 -11.51 9.31
N ASP A 307 15.77 -11.95 10.15
CA ASP A 307 15.53 -13.07 11.08
C ASP A 307 14.53 -12.71 12.18
N ASP A 308 14.51 -11.44 12.62
CA ASP A 308 13.44 -10.96 13.50
C ASP A 308 12.09 -10.99 12.77
N LEU A 309 12.04 -10.53 11.51
CA LEU A 309 10.83 -10.62 10.69
C LEU A 309 10.32 -12.06 10.56
N ALA A 310 11.22 -13.02 10.29
CA ALA A 310 10.87 -14.44 10.20
C ALA A 310 10.21 -14.98 11.47
N ARG A 311 10.58 -14.45 12.65
CA ARG A 311 10.00 -14.84 13.93
C ARG A 311 8.66 -14.13 14.23
N ILE A 312 8.50 -12.89 13.83
CA ILE A 312 7.33 -12.07 14.22
C ILE A 312 6.20 -12.07 13.19
N MET A 313 6.53 -12.13 11.89
CA MET A 313 5.53 -12.09 10.82
C MET A 313 4.48 -13.19 10.89
N PRO A 314 4.77 -14.45 11.29
CA PRO A 314 3.74 -15.49 11.40
C PRO A 314 2.56 -15.12 12.30
N ALA A 315 2.76 -14.27 13.32
CA ALA A 315 1.69 -13.79 14.18
C ALA A 315 0.71 -12.83 13.47
N MET A 316 1.09 -12.29 12.31
CA MET A 316 0.22 -11.46 11.48
C MET A 316 -0.81 -12.27 10.69
N SER A 317 -0.60 -13.57 10.47
CA SER A 317 -1.55 -14.42 9.74
C SER A 317 -2.95 -14.34 10.34
N LEU A 318 -3.96 -14.03 9.51
CA LEU A 318 -5.35 -14.03 9.95
C LEU A 318 -5.83 -15.43 10.37
N LYS A 319 -5.21 -16.48 9.80
CA LYS A 319 -5.45 -17.86 10.20
C LYS A 319 -4.84 -18.15 11.58
N ALA A 320 -3.61 -17.75 11.82
CA ALA A 320 -2.96 -17.91 13.13
C ALA A 320 -3.68 -17.13 14.25
N GLN A 321 -4.32 -16.01 13.90
CA GLN A 321 -5.15 -15.22 14.80
C GLN A 321 -6.57 -15.80 14.99
N ASN A 322 -6.89 -16.95 14.38
CA ASN A 322 -8.22 -17.58 14.41
C ASN A 322 -9.36 -16.65 13.92
N LEU A 323 -9.07 -15.79 12.95
CA LEU A 323 -10.03 -14.83 12.41
C LEU A 323 -10.82 -15.39 11.21
N LEU A 324 -10.24 -16.28 10.41
CA LEU A 324 -10.86 -16.74 9.16
C LEU A 324 -12.14 -17.56 9.34
N SER A 325 -12.39 -18.11 10.52
CA SER A 325 -13.64 -18.81 10.86
C SER A 325 -14.73 -17.89 11.38
N LYS A 326 -14.43 -16.60 11.62
CA LYS A 326 -15.38 -15.63 12.17
C LYS A 326 -16.22 -14.99 11.05
N PRO A 327 -17.43 -14.50 11.39
CA PRO A 327 -18.27 -13.75 10.47
C PRO A 327 -17.56 -12.52 9.89
N THR A 328 -17.87 -12.22 8.61
CA THR A 328 -17.30 -11.05 7.92
C THR A 328 -18.40 -10.10 7.43
N THR A 329 -18.02 -8.87 7.08
CA THR A 329 -18.84 -8.00 6.23
C THR A 329 -18.68 -8.42 4.76
N PRO A 330 -19.59 -8.03 3.82
CA PRO A 330 -19.40 -8.23 2.38
C PRO A 330 -18.04 -7.72 1.91
N MET A 331 -17.38 -8.46 1.01
CA MET A 331 -16.02 -8.12 0.56
C MET A 331 -15.89 -8.20 -0.96
N LEU A 332 -15.11 -7.24 -1.50
CA LEU A 332 -14.53 -7.33 -2.84
C LEU A 332 -13.04 -7.61 -2.71
N LEU A 333 -12.55 -8.68 -3.32
CA LEU A 333 -11.13 -9.00 -3.43
C LEU A 333 -10.65 -8.69 -4.85
N VAL A 334 -9.60 -7.87 -4.97
CA VAL A 334 -9.05 -7.45 -6.27
C VAL A 334 -7.59 -7.86 -6.34
N THR A 335 -7.17 -8.59 -7.38
CA THR A 335 -5.76 -8.99 -7.55
C THR A 335 -5.44 -9.37 -8.99
N GLY A 336 -4.16 -9.62 -9.27
CA GLY A 336 -3.69 -10.22 -10.52
C GLY A 336 -3.29 -11.67 -10.33
N ALA A 337 -3.57 -12.51 -11.33
CA ALA A 337 -3.12 -13.92 -11.29
C ALA A 337 -1.60 -14.08 -11.37
N LYS A 338 -0.88 -13.01 -11.76
CA LYS A 338 0.59 -12.94 -11.81
C LYS A 338 1.17 -12.09 -10.69
N ASP A 339 0.43 -11.89 -9.60
CA ASP A 339 0.94 -11.16 -8.44
C ASP A 339 2.15 -11.89 -7.85
N SER A 340 3.32 -11.28 -7.92
CA SER A 340 4.57 -11.82 -7.39
C SER A 340 4.87 -11.32 -5.98
N GLN A 341 4.11 -10.35 -5.48
CA GLN A 341 4.32 -9.76 -4.15
C GLN A 341 3.43 -10.41 -3.08
N VAL A 342 2.20 -10.78 -3.46
CA VAL A 342 1.26 -11.47 -2.56
C VAL A 342 0.81 -12.77 -3.23
N PRO A 343 0.91 -13.92 -2.54
CA PRO A 343 0.54 -15.20 -3.13
C PRO A 343 -0.95 -15.26 -3.39
N ILE A 344 -1.35 -15.80 -4.55
CA ILE A 344 -2.76 -15.97 -4.94
C ILE A 344 -3.53 -16.86 -3.95
N SER A 345 -2.86 -17.80 -3.32
CA SER A 345 -3.41 -18.67 -2.26
C SER A 345 -4.01 -17.88 -1.09
N ASP A 346 -3.46 -16.70 -0.77
CA ASP A 346 -4.02 -15.81 0.26
C ASP A 346 -5.40 -15.29 -0.14
N ILE A 347 -5.59 -14.96 -1.41
CA ILE A 347 -6.89 -14.53 -1.94
C ILE A 347 -7.88 -15.69 -1.93
N GLU A 348 -7.46 -16.87 -2.38
CA GLU A 348 -8.29 -18.08 -2.38
C GLU A 348 -8.70 -18.50 -0.98
N LEU A 349 -7.79 -18.39 -0.02
CA LEU A 349 -8.07 -18.67 1.39
C LEU A 349 -9.12 -17.70 1.95
N LEU A 350 -8.98 -16.40 1.66
CA LEU A 350 -9.92 -15.39 2.14
C LEU A 350 -11.29 -15.53 1.49
N LEU A 351 -11.38 -15.90 0.19
CA LEU A 351 -12.62 -16.17 -0.51
C LEU A 351 -13.45 -17.28 0.15
N ARG A 352 -12.80 -18.32 0.69
CA ARG A 352 -13.44 -19.48 1.34
C ARG A 352 -13.70 -19.29 2.83
N SER A 353 -13.31 -18.15 3.40
CA SER A 353 -13.43 -17.87 4.83
C SER A 353 -14.73 -17.12 5.16
N GLY A 354 -15.09 -17.09 6.45
CA GLY A 354 -16.26 -16.34 6.95
C GLY A 354 -17.60 -16.95 6.59
N ASP A 355 -18.66 -16.16 6.68
CA ASP A 355 -20.06 -16.61 6.64
C ASP A 355 -20.92 -15.95 5.53
N VAL A 356 -20.37 -14.98 4.81
CA VAL A 356 -21.08 -14.27 3.73
C VAL A 356 -20.38 -14.44 2.39
N PRO A 357 -21.15 -14.40 1.27
CA PRO A 357 -20.56 -14.40 -0.07
C PRO A 357 -19.58 -13.25 -0.27
N LYS A 358 -18.50 -13.51 -1.00
CA LYS A 358 -17.50 -12.53 -1.40
C LYS A 358 -17.39 -12.47 -2.91
N GLU A 359 -17.00 -11.31 -3.41
CA GLU A 359 -16.74 -11.12 -4.83
C GLU A 359 -15.22 -11.02 -5.05
N ALA A 360 -14.77 -11.57 -6.17
CA ALA A 360 -13.37 -11.43 -6.59
C ALA A 360 -13.29 -10.93 -8.03
N TRP A 361 -12.39 -9.98 -8.24
CA TRP A 361 -11.94 -9.57 -9.55
C TRP A 361 -10.46 -9.93 -9.69
N ILE A 362 -10.17 -10.93 -10.52
CA ILE A 362 -8.82 -11.44 -10.74
C ILE A 362 -8.44 -11.18 -12.19
N ASN A 363 -7.45 -10.29 -12.39
CA ASN A 363 -6.91 -10.04 -13.73
C ASN A 363 -5.94 -11.17 -14.13
N PRO A 364 -6.24 -11.99 -15.15
CA PRO A 364 -5.39 -13.12 -15.54
C PRO A 364 -4.02 -12.71 -16.08
N LYS A 365 -3.85 -11.46 -16.51
CA LYS A 365 -2.59 -10.90 -16.99
C LYS A 365 -1.94 -9.94 -15.99
N GLY A 366 -2.68 -9.53 -14.97
CA GLY A 366 -2.25 -8.54 -13.98
C GLY A 366 -1.23 -9.09 -12.98
N GLY A 367 -0.30 -8.23 -12.59
CA GLY A 367 0.59 -8.40 -11.45
C GLY A 367 -0.04 -7.89 -10.16
N HIS A 368 0.80 -7.38 -9.27
CA HIS A 368 0.38 -6.84 -7.97
C HIS A 368 -0.73 -5.78 -8.11
N LEU A 369 -1.74 -5.85 -7.26
CA LEU A 369 -2.97 -5.04 -7.29
C LEU A 369 -3.85 -5.25 -8.54
N GLY A 370 -3.61 -6.30 -9.34
CA GLY A 370 -4.33 -6.55 -10.59
C GLY A 370 -3.84 -5.71 -11.78
N ARG A 371 -2.75 -4.96 -11.62
CA ARG A 371 -2.26 -3.99 -12.61
C ARG A 371 -1.63 -4.63 -13.83
N GLU A 372 -1.84 -3.99 -14.98
CA GLU A 372 -1.06 -4.16 -16.20
C GLU A 372 -0.40 -2.82 -16.58
N PRO A 373 0.73 -2.83 -17.30
CA PRO A 373 1.37 -1.61 -17.80
C PRO A 373 0.48 -0.79 -18.73
N LYS A 374 -0.45 -1.47 -19.45
CA LYS A 374 -1.44 -0.86 -20.34
C LYS A 374 -2.78 -1.55 -20.14
N GLY A 375 -3.87 -0.79 -20.17
CA GLY A 375 -5.23 -1.29 -20.03
C GLY A 375 -5.71 -1.20 -18.58
N TRP A 376 -5.36 -2.14 -17.72
CA TRP A 376 -5.78 -2.17 -16.32
C TRP A 376 -4.77 -1.48 -15.39
N THR A 377 -4.68 -0.17 -15.51
CA THR A 377 -3.89 0.68 -14.59
C THR A 377 -4.67 0.93 -13.29
N ASP A 378 -4.00 1.43 -12.24
CA ASP A 378 -4.68 1.75 -10.96
C ASP A 378 -5.92 2.63 -11.14
N PRO A 379 -5.89 3.76 -11.87
CA PRO A 379 -7.10 4.57 -12.08
C PRO A 379 -8.23 3.81 -12.79
N VAL A 380 -7.89 2.90 -13.71
CA VAL A 380 -8.89 2.09 -14.43
C VAL A 380 -9.52 1.05 -13.51
N ILE A 381 -8.72 0.37 -12.67
CA ILE A 381 -9.22 -0.60 -11.68
C ILE A 381 -10.14 0.12 -10.67
N PHE A 382 -9.71 1.27 -10.16
CA PHE A 382 -10.54 2.07 -9.26
C PHE A 382 -11.87 2.46 -9.92
N SER A 383 -11.84 3.05 -11.11
CA SER A 383 -13.05 3.57 -11.77
C SER A 383 -13.99 2.49 -12.30
N LYS A 384 -13.48 1.30 -12.69
CA LYS A 384 -14.28 0.25 -13.34
C LYS A 384 -14.61 -0.95 -12.45
N VAL A 385 -13.89 -1.14 -11.35
CA VAL A 385 -14.04 -2.31 -10.47
C VAL A 385 -14.41 -1.88 -9.05
N ILE A 386 -13.55 -1.10 -8.39
CA ILE A 386 -13.68 -0.79 -6.97
C ILE A 386 -14.86 0.16 -6.72
N ILE A 387 -14.85 1.35 -7.32
CA ILE A 387 -15.91 2.34 -7.11
C ILE A 387 -17.31 1.82 -7.51
N PRO A 388 -17.52 1.14 -8.65
CA PRO A 388 -18.82 0.57 -8.98
C PRO A 388 -19.31 -0.43 -7.94
N TRP A 389 -18.46 -1.26 -7.36
CA TRP A 389 -18.83 -2.19 -6.31
C TRP A 389 -19.24 -1.44 -5.02
N GLU A 390 -18.44 -0.45 -4.60
CA GLU A 390 -18.75 0.38 -3.43
C GLU A 390 -20.11 1.10 -3.58
N LEU A 391 -20.35 1.70 -4.75
CA LEU A 391 -21.60 2.39 -5.04
C LEU A 391 -22.81 1.45 -5.09
N ARG A 392 -22.67 0.26 -5.65
CA ARG A 392 -23.72 -0.76 -5.64
C ARG A 392 -24.08 -1.16 -4.21
N LEU A 393 -23.10 -1.47 -3.39
CA LEU A 393 -23.32 -1.86 -1.99
C LEU A 393 -24.01 -0.74 -1.18
N ILE A 394 -23.60 0.52 -1.40
CA ILE A 394 -24.26 1.69 -0.80
C ILE A 394 -25.72 1.80 -1.29
N ALA A 395 -26.01 1.59 -2.57
CA ALA A 395 -27.36 1.66 -3.12
C ALA A 395 -28.25 0.55 -2.56
N GLU A 396 -27.76 -0.66 -2.47
CA GLU A 396 -28.47 -1.81 -1.90
C GLU A 396 -28.86 -1.58 -0.44
N SER A 397 -27.98 -0.93 0.35
CA SER A 397 -28.26 -0.62 1.75
C SER A 397 -29.40 0.38 1.99
N ASN A 398 -29.85 1.08 0.95
CA ASN A 398 -30.97 2.01 1.00
C ASN A 398 -32.35 1.33 0.71
N GLN A 399 -32.36 0.06 0.29
CA GLN A 399 -33.61 -0.64 -0.07
C GLN A 399 -34.31 -1.16 1.19
N PRO A 400 -35.66 -1.00 1.31
CA PRO A 400 -36.44 -1.63 2.37
C PRO A 400 -36.32 -3.15 2.27
N GLY A 401 -35.88 -3.81 3.33
CA GLY A 401 -35.73 -5.26 3.38
C GLY A 401 -34.32 -5.80 3.11
N SER A 402 -33.31 -4.92 2.97
CA SER A 402 -31.91 -5.38 3.03
C SER A 402 -31.68 -6.17 4.32
N PRO A 403 -31.04 -7.36 4.27
CA PRO A 403 -30.78 -8.15 5.47
C PRO A 403 -30.11 -7.29 6.52
N SER A 404 -30.78 -7.14 7.69
CA SER A 404 -30.13 -6.53 8.86
C SER A 404 -28.89 -7.36 9.21
N LYS A 405 -27.76 -6.69 9.43
CA LYS A 405 -26.47 -7.30 9.80
C LYS A 405 -26.54 -8.20 11.02
#